data_c1b449aff5d52fa02a901990c63952f6
#
_entry.id   c1b449aff5d52fa02a901990c63952f6
#
_cell.length_a   1.000
_cell.length_b   1.000
_cell.length_c   1.000
_cell.angle_alpha   90.00
_cell.angle_beta   90.00
_cell.angle_gamma   90.00
#
_symmetry.space_group_name_H-M   'P 1'
#
loop_
_entity.id
_entity.type
_entity.pdbx_description
1 polymer ?
#
loop_
_entity_poly.entity_id
_entity_poly.type
_entity_poly.pdbx_seq_one_letter_code
_entity_poly.pdbx_strand_id
1 'polypeptide(L)'
;MGKKDLRLLILYTESDFTPWKENITPDTLLSVLNATSLNYKTAITHFNGPDESLARLLKRFDLVVNLCYGYENYSQADVVKWLDMLSVPHTSSTWGSQILAMDKSLLPKICSELQLDTPGLLTLEQVLGNTQTMILKPRYGSLHRGIRIFRNNEITIDEVFNEDILIQPYIYGREFTVAVIPDAESNDYICLPPVEIVPLNNESEFIAGNAAGRTSVKFEPHFPEGVKKKMMKSILKLHRHMGLRGMSRTDVRLTENKLYILDVNCMPNMEPNKSFLPLIARHHGISYHDLIQRLILRFVKHYYAPSQLIRV
;
A
#
# COMPACT_ATOMS: atom_id res chain seq x y z
N MET A 1 -5.04 -30.46 5.76
CA MET A 1 -3.60 -30.26 5.61
C MET A 1 -3.10 -29.52 6.84
N GLY A 2 -2.15 -30.07 7.62
CA GLY A 2 -1.59 -29.41 8.80
C GLY A 2 -0.74 -28.20 8.39
N LYS A 3 -0.62 -27.16 9.22
CA LYS A 3 0.19 -25.97 8.93
C LYS A 3 1.63 -26.32 8.47
N LYS A 4 2.24 -27.37 9.03
CA LYS A 4 3.62 -27.79 8.72
C LYS A 4 3.80 -28.45 7.32
N ASP A 5 2.72 -28.76 6.62
CA ASP A 5 2.80 -29.42 5.31
C ASP A 5 2.74 -28.43 4.15
N LEU A 6 2.33 -27.16 4.39
CA LEU A 6 2.28 -26.14 3.36
C LEU A 6 3.70 -25.70 2.94
N ARG A 7 3.90 -25.65 1.62
CA ARG A 7 5.14 -25.18 0.98
C ARG A 7 4.96 -23.74 0.53
N LEU A 8 5.72 -22.84 1.10
CA LEU A 8 5.71 -21.41 0.75
C LEU A 8 6.91 -21.07 -0.12
N LEU A 9 6.70 -20.23 -1.11
CA LEU A 9 7.78 -19.60 -1.86
C LEU A 9 7.74 -18.09 -1.66
N ILE A 10 8.81 -17.52 -1.14
CA ILE A 10 8.98 -16.07 -1.11
C ILE A 10 9.51 -15.64 -2.46
N LEU A 11 8.72 -14.84 -3.17
CA LEU A 11 9.07 -14.23 -4.45
C LEU A 11 9.37 -12.77 -4.23
N TYR A 12 10.57 -12.31 -4.63
CA TYR A 12 11.01 -10.94 -4.41
C TYR A 12 11.83 -10.42 -5.59
N THR A 13 12.01 -9.10 -5.65
CA THR A 13 12.90 -8.44 -6.60
C THR A 13 14.02 -7.73 -5.87
N GLU A 14 15.24 -7.79 -6.43
CA GLU A 14 16.36 -7.01 -5.93
C GLU A 14 16.23 -5.53 -6.35
N SER A 15 16.77 -4.67 -5.51
CA SER A 15 16.56 -3.23 -5.56
C SER A 15 17.19 -2.49 -6.72
N ASP A 16 18.23 -3.03 -7.32
CA ASP A 16 19.09 -2.26 -8.22
C ASP A 16 18.53 -2.15 -9.64
N PHE A 17 17.50 -2.93 -9.97
CA PHE A 17 17.00 -3.12 -11.33
C PHE A 17 15.65 -2.46 -11.61
N THR A 18 15.11 -1.64 -10.70
CA THR A 18 13.79 -1.06 -10.94
C THR A 18 13.77 0.46 -10.84
N PRO A 19 13.09 1.17 -11.75
CA PRO A 19 12.77 2.58 -11.57
C PRO A 19 11.86 2.79 -10.33
N TRP A 20 11.20 1.74 -9.86
CA TRP A 20 10.29 1.73 -8.70
C TRP A 20 10.99 1.65 -7.35
N LYS A 21 12.25 1.25 -7.29
CA LYS A 21 13.18 1.17 -6.12
C LYS A 21 12.57 1.07 -4.72
N GLU A 22 11.40 0.46 -4.56
CA GLU A 22 10.98 -0.08 -3.28
C GLU A 22 11.73 -1.39 -3.07
N ASN A 23 12.75 -1.32 -2.26
CA ASN A 23 13.71 -2.40 -2.11
C ASN A 23 13.21 -3.35 -1.04
N ILE A 24 13.21 -4.64 -1.38
CA ILE A 24 13.32 -5.64 -0.34
C ILE A 24 14.76 -5.63 0.14
N THR A 25 14.99 -5.11 1.33
CA THR A 25 16.30 -5.18 1.98
C THR A 25 16.58 -6.62 2.41
N PRO A 26 17.87 -7.04 2.53
CA PRO A 26 18.23 -8.32 3.12
C PRO A 26 17.56 -8.55 4.49
N ASP A 27 17.45 -7.50 5.31
CA ASP A 27 16.78 -7.55 6.62
C ASP A 27 15.29 -7.86 6.50
N THR A 28 14.60 -7.29 5.52
CA THR A 28 13.19 -7.60 5.24
C THR A 28 13.04 -9.04 4.82
N LEU A 29 13.86 -9.50 3.87
CA LEU A 29 13.81 -10.86 3.35
C LEU A 29 14.08 -11.89 4.45
N LEU A 30 15.13 -11.67 5.25
CA LEU A 30 15.48 -12.54 6.38
C LEU A 30 14.34 -12.55 7.44
N SER A 31 13.73 -11.41 7.72
CA SER A 31 12.63 -11.31 8.68
C SER A 31 11.38 -12.05 8.22
N VAL A 32 11.02 -11.94 6.94
CA VAL A 32 9.91 -12.70 6.35
C VAL A 32 10.24 -14.20 6.34
N LEU A 33 11.45 -14.58 5.94
CA LEU A 33 11.91 -15.97 5.97
C LEU A 33 11.81 -16.58 7.38
N ASN A 34 12.32 -15.89 8.38
CA ASN A 34 12.26 -16.34 9.78
C ASN A 34 10.80 -16.47 10.25
N ALA A 35 9.95 -15.49 9.92
CA ALA A 35 8.53 -15.53 10.29
C ALA A 35 7.77 -16.67 9.60
N THR A 36 8.18 -17.12 8.43
CA THR A 36 7.53 -18.21 7.69
C THR A 36 8.09 -19.58 8.04
N SER A 37 9.41 -19.72 8.15
CA SER A 37 10.09 -21.02 8.34
C SER A 37 9.77 -21.73 9.65
N LEU A 38 9.28 -21.00 10.65
CA LEU A 38 8.84 -21.60 11.93
C LEU A 38 7.61 -22.51 11.75
N ASN A 39 6.74 -22.21 10.79
CA ASN A 39 5.46 -22.86 10.61
C ASN A 39 5.28 -23.58 9.28
N TYR A 40 6.13 -23.28 8.28
CA TYR A 40 5.97 -23.75 6.90
C TYR A 40 7.31 -24.20 6.30
N LYS A 41 7.25 -25.06 5.27
CA LYS A 41 8.41 -25.35 4.41
C LYS A 41 8.61 -24.19 3.45
N THR A 42 9.58 -23.32 3.71
CA THR A 42 9.76 -22.07 2.97
C THR A 42 11.00 -22.12 2.09
N ALA A 43 10.86 -21.68 0.84
CA ALA A 43 11.95 -21.41 -0.09
C ALA A 43 11.89 -19.95 -0.56
N ILE A 44 12.93 -19.47 -1.21
CA ILE A 44 13.07 -18.10 -1.72
C ILE A 44 13.49 -18.17 -3.18
N THR A 45 12.96 -17.27 -4.00
CA THR A 45 13.42 -17.07 -5.38
C THR A 45 13.26 -15.62 -5.82
N HIS A 46 14.09 -15.21 -6.77
CA HIS A 46 14.01 -13.89 -7.40
C HIS A 46 12.99 -13.89 -8.53
N PHE A 47 12.36 -12.75 -8.75
CA PHE A 47 11.65 -12.43 -9.96
C PHE A 47 12.57 -11.60 -10.88
N ASN A 48 12.95 -12.18 -12.00
CA ASN A 48 13.77 -11.55 -13.04
C ASN A 48 13.00 -11.43 -14.36
N GLY A 49 11.70 -11.19 -14.26
CA GLY A 49 10.77 -11.20 -15.38
C GLY A 49 10.04 -12.54 -15.52
N PRO A 50 8.92 -12.54 -16.28
CA PRO A 50 8.16 -13.75 -16.56
C PRO A 50 8.97 -14.73 -17.44
N ASP A 51 9.19 -15.94 -16.95
CA ASP A 51 9.79 -17.03 -17.73
C ASP A 51 9.16 -18.40 -17.37
N GLU A 52 9.34 -19.37 -18.25
CA GLU A 52 8.76 -20.71 -18.07
C GLU A 52 9.37 -21.50 -16.90
N SER A 53 10.65 -21.32 -16.61
CA SER A 53 11.31 -22.06 -15.54
C SER A 53 10.80 -21.58 -14.19
N LEU A 54 10.66 -20.27 -14.02
CA LEU A 54 10.05 -19.67 -12.84
C LEU A 54 8.56 -20.06 -12.73
N ALA A 55 7.81 -20.07 -13.84
CA ALA A 55 6.41 -20.51 -13.83
C ALA A 55 6.26 -21.95 -13.35
N ARG A 56 7.14 -22.87 -13.82
CA ARG A 56 7.17 -24.26 -13.35
C ARG A 56 7.56 -24.36 -11.88
N LEU A 57 8.49 -23.54 -11.42
CA LEU A 57 8.90 -23.49 -10.01
C LEU A 57 7.74 -23.04 -9.12
N LEU A 58 7.08 -21.92 -9.45
CA LEU A 58 5.97 -21.35 -8.68
C LEU A 58 4.83 -22.36 -8.48
N LYS A 59 4.48 -23.15 -9.50
CA LYS A 59 3.43 -24.19 -9.43
C LYS A 59 3.77 -25.37 -8.51
N ARG A 60 5.00 -25.48 -8.01
CA ARG A 60 5.39 -26.52 -7.04
C ARG A 60 5.10 -26.13 -5.59
N PHE A 61 4.70 -24.89 -5.34
CA PHE A 61 4.42 -24.37 -4.01
C PHE A 61 2.91 -24.13 -3.83
N ASP A 62 2.49 -24.24 -2.58
CA ASP A 62 1.08 -24.09 -2.24
C ASP A 62 0.66 -22.62 -2.12
N LEU A 63 1.60 -21.73 -1.76
CA LEU A 63 1.35 -20.29 -1.70
C LEU A 63 2.65 -19.51 -1.98
N VAL A 64 2.56 -18.50 -2.82
CA VAL A 64 3.63 -17.53 -3.07
C VAL A 64 3.44 -16.32 -2.16
N VAL A 65 4.41 -16.09 -1.28
CA VAL A 65 4.52 -14.83 -0.52
C VAL A 65 5.15 -13.80 -1.44
N ASN A 66 4.31 -12.97 -2.05
CA ASN A 66 4.75 -12.00 -3.04
C ASN A 66 5.27 -10.72 -2.38
N LEU A 67 6.55 -10.42 -2.58
CA LEU A 67 7.25 -9.21 -2.14
C LEU A 67 7.84 -8.45 -3.35
N CYS A 68 7.31 -8.66 -4.57
CA CYS A 68 7.78 -7.97 -5.77
C CYS A 68 7.08 -6.62 -5.93
N TYR A 69 7.78 -5.53 -5.69
CA TYR A 69 7.27 -4.17 -5.90
C TYR A 69 7.44 -3.66 -7.33
N GLY A 70 7.97 -4.49 -8.20
CA GLY A 70 8.22 -4.23 -9.61
C GLY A 70 9.61 -4.72 -10.04
N TYR A 71 9.82 -4.86 -11.36
CA TYR A 71 11.10 -5.25 -11.94
C TYR A 71 11.20 -4.67 -13.36
N GLU A 72 12.23 -3.87 -13.65
CA GLU A 72 12.42 -3.21 -14.94
C GLU A 72 11.12 -2.49 -15.41
N ASN A 73 10.52 -2.98 -16.49
CA ASN A 73 9.27 -2.45 -17.05
C ASN A 73 8.00 -3.09 -16.44
N TYR A 74 8.15 -4.03 -15.52
CA TYR A 74 7.02 -4.67 -14.83
C TYR A 74 6.72 -3.93 -13.54
N SER A 75 5.54 -3.34 -13.42
CA SER A 75 5.03 -2.82 -12.16
C SER A 75 4.67 -3.97 -11.20
N GLN A 76 4.46 -3.67 -9.92
CA GLN A 76 3.93 -4.66 -8.97
C GLN A 76 2.61 -5.28 -9.45
N ALA A 77 1.75 -4.52 -10.16
CA ALA A 77 0.51 -5.03 -10.71
C ALA A 77 0.75 -6.00 -11.87
N ASP A 78 1.77 -5.77 -12.71
CA ASP A 78 2.11 -6.68 -13.81
C ASP A 78 2.63 -8.03 -13.30
N VAL A 79 3.42 -8.01 -12.21
CA VAL A 79 3.84 -9.25 -11.54
C VAL A 79 2.62 -10.04 -11.06
N VAL A 80 1.66 -9.35 -10.42
CA VAL A 80 0.43 -10.01 -9.95
C VAL A 80 -0.43 -10.51 -11.10
N LYS A 81 -0.57 -9.73 -12.19
CA LYS A 81 -1.25 -10.17 -13.41
C LYS A 81 -0.67 -11.48 -13.92
N TRP A 82 0.65 -11.59 -13.95
CA TRP A 82 1.31 -12.82 -14.38
C TRP A 82 1.05 -14.01 -13.43
N LEU A 83 1.10 -13.79 -12.10
CA LEU A 83 0.75 -14.82 -11.12
C LEU A 83 -0.71 -15.27 -11.25
N ASP A 84 -1.64 -14.33 -11.44
CA ASP A 84 -3.06 -14.62 -11.70
C ASP A 84 -3.25 -15.46 -12.98
N MET A 85 -2.57 -15.11 -14.08
CA MET A 85 -2.60 -15.86 -15.34
C MET A 85 -2.06 -17.30 -15.19
N LEU A 86 -1.07 -17.50 -14.35
CA LEU A 86 -0.55 -18.83 -14.02
C LEU A 86 -1.45 -19.61 -13.05
N SER A 87 -2.49 -18.98 -12.51
CA SER A 87 -3.34 -19.55 -11.46
C SER A 87 -2.54 -19.98 -10.21
N VAL A 88 -1.49 -19.24 -9.88
CA VAL A 88 -0.65 -19.50 -8.71
C VAL A 88 -1.22 -18.79 -7.49
N PRO A 89 -1.53 -19.50 -6.38
CA PRO A 89 -1.93 -18.86 -5.13
C PRO A 89 -0.85 -17.90 -4.61
N HIS A 90 -1.20 -16.66 -4.29
CA HIS A 90 -0.26 -15.64 -3.85
C HIS A 90 -0.85 -14.64 -2.85
N THR A 91 0.01 -13.98 -2.05
CA THR A 91 -0.38 -13.07 -0.96
C THR A 91 -0.61 -11.63 -1.43
N SER A 92 -1.13 -11.42 -2.63
CA SER A 92 -1.43 -10.08 -3.13
C SER A 92 -2.93 -9.90 -3.41
N SER A 93 -3.38 -8.66 -3.42
CA SER A 93 -4.65 -8.30 -4.02
C SER A 93 -4.64 -8.64 -5.51
N THR A 94 -5.80 -8.83 -6.12
CA THR A 94 -5.89 -9.11 -7.58
C THR A 94 -5.25 -7.98 -8.39
N TRP A 95 -4.86 -8.28 -9.62
CA TRP A 95 -4.38 -7.28 -10.56
C TRP A 95 -5.31 -6.06 -10.66
N GLY A 96 -6.62 -6.25 -10.83
CA GLY A 96 -7.58 -5.15 -10.90
C GLY A 96 -7.60 -4.28 -9.65
N SER A 97 -7.57 -4.89 -8.46
CA SER A 97 -7.50 -4.15 -7.19
C SER A 97 -6.19 -3.38 -7.04
N GLN A 98 -5.08 -3.92 -7.55
CA GLN A 98 -3.80 -3.21 -7.54
C GLN A 98 -3.82 -1.99 -8.48
N ILE A 99 -4.38 -2.12 -9.68
CA ILE A 99 -4.55 -0.98 -10.60
C ILE A 99 -5.39 0.13 -9.95
N LEU A 100 -6.51 -0.23 -9.29
CA LEU A 100 -7.33 0.75 -8.57
C LEU A 100 -6.56 1.52 -7.49
N ALA A 101 -5.59 0.88 -6.84
CA ALA A 101 -4.78 1.52 -5.80
C ALA A 101 -3.59 2.30 -6.38
N MET A 102 -2.96 1.80 -7.44
CA MET A 102 -1.75 2.39 -8.02
C MET A 102 -2.05 3.60 -8.92
N ASP A 103 -3.17 3.59 -9.64
CA ASP A 103 -3.59 4.69 -10.49
C ASP A 103 -4.28 5.78 -9.66
N LYS A 104 -3.49 6.76 -9.22
CA LYS A 104 -3.98 7.85 -8.38
C LYS A 104 -5.05 8.71 -9.03
N SER A 105 -5.19 8.64 -10.38
CA SER A 105 -6.26 9.35 -11.10
C SER A 105 -7.65 8.75 -10.83
N LEU A 106 -7.73 7.49 -10.39
CA LEU A 106 -8.98 6.81 -10.08
C LEU A 106 -9.50 7.09 -8.66
N LEU A 107 -8.62 7.52 -7.76
CA LEU A 107 -8.97 7.75 -6.36
C LEU A 107 -10.13 8.73 -6.14
N PRO A 108 -10.24 9.87 -6.86
CA PRO A 108 -11.38 10.78 -6.72
C PRO A 108 -12.72 10.11 -7.05
N LYS A 109 -12.78 9.28 -8.08
CA LYS A 109 -14.00 8.54 -8.42
C LYS A 109 -14.38 7.54 -7.33
N ILE A 110 -13.42 6.74 -6.88
CA ILE A 110 -13.61 5.75 -5.81
C ILE A 110 -14.09 6.42 -4.52
N CYS A 111 -13.46 7.53 -4.14
CA CYS A 111 -13.86 8.29 -2.95
C CYS A 111 -15.27 8.87 -3.08
N SER A 112 -15.64 9.37 -4.26
CA SER A 112 -16.98 9.89 -4.54
C SER A 112 -18.06 8.81 -4.35
N GLU A 113 -17.86 7.60 -4.87
CA GLU A 113 -18.76 6.45 -4.70
C GLU A 113 -18.96 6.07 -3.23
N LEU A 114 -17.94 6.31 -2.40
CA LEU A 114 -17.95 6.03 -0.97
C LEU A 114 -18.36 7.23 -0.09
N GLN A 115 -18.62 8.40 -0.68
CA GLN A 115 -18.85 9.65 0.03
C GLN A 115 -17.69 10.03 0.98
N LEU A 116 -16.44 9.82 0.48
CA LEU A 116 -15.21 10.21 1.13
C LEU A 116 -14.60 11.41 0.42
N ASP A 117 -13.99 12.31 1.18
CA ASP A 117 -13.28 13.44 0.60
C ASP A 117 -11.86 13.01 0.14
N THR A 118 -11.43 13.52 -1.01
CA THR A 118 -10.06 13.45 -1.54
C THR A 118 -9.79 14.72 -2.32
N PRO A 119 -8.53 15.18 -2.46
CA PRO A 119 -8.24 16.31 -3.34
C PRO A 119 -8.66 16.00 -4.79
N GLY A 120 -9.46 16.88 -5.39
CA GLY A 120 -9.86 16.74 -6.80
C GLY A 120 -8.68 16.95 -7.75
N LEU A 121 -8.78 16.41 -8.98
CA LEU A 121 -7.83 16.71 -10.04
C LEU A 121 -8.17 18.08 -10.64
N LEU A 122 -7.17 18.92 -10.83
CA LEU A 122 -7.32 20.24 -11.44
C LEU A 122 -7.19 20.15 -12.96
N THR A 123 -8.08 20.83 -13.68
CA THR A 123 -7.95 21.03 -15.13
C THR A 123 -6.89 22.10 -15.42
N LEU A 124 -6.42 22.18 -16.67
CA LEU A 124 -5.49 23.23 -17.12
C LEU A 124 -6.00 24.63 -16.73
N GLU A 125 -7.26 24.93 -17.02
CA GLU A 125 -7.86 26.23 -16.70
C GLU A 125 -7.85 26.52 -15.20
N GLN A 126 -8.16 25.53 -14.39
CA GLN A 126 -8.11 25.63 -12.92
C GLN A 126 -6.68 25.81 -12.41
N VAL A 127 -5.69 25.16 -13.02
CA VAL A 127 -4.29 25.35 -12.65
C VAL A 127 -3.82 26.77 -12.97
N LEU A 128 -4.08 27.25 -14.21
CA LEU A 128 -3.65 28.58 -14.66
C LEU A 128 -4.35 29.72 -13.91
N GLY A 129 -5.59 29.52 -13.48
CA GLY A 129 -6.36 30.49 -12.70
C GLY A 129 -6.17 30.39 -11.17
N ASN A 130 -5.39 29.41 -10.69
CA ASN A 130 -5.27 29.14 -9.25
C ASN A 130 -4.13 29.95 -8.62
N THR A 131 -4.42 30.65 -7.53
CA THR A 131 -3.43 31.36 -6.72
C THR A 131 -2.99 30.61 -5.46
N GLN A 132 -3.63 29.46 -5.18
CA GLN A 132 -3.34 28.66 -4.00
C GLN A 132 -2.17 27.69 -4.27
N THR A 133 -1.61 27.17 -3.19
CA THR A 133 -0.62 26.10 -3.25
C THR A 133 -1.21 24.84 -3.84
N MET A 134 -0.49 24.25 -4.76
CA MET A 134 -0.85 23.00 -5.45
C MET A 134 0.22 21.94 -5.24
N ILE A 135 -0.15 20.69 -5.47
CA ILE A 135 0.77 19.56 -5.46
C ILE A 135 0.72 18.85 -6.81
N LEU A 136 1.90 18.64 -7.37
CA LEU A 136 2.12 17.80 -8.54
C LEU A 136 2.62 16.44 -8.08
N LYS A 137 2.05 15.38 -8.63
CA LYS A 137 2.50 14.01 -8.34
C LYS A 137 2.36 13.12 -9.57
N PRO A 138 3.28 12.16 -9.77
CA PRO A 138 3.10 11.14 -10.80
C PRO A 138 1.80 10.37 -10.59
N ARG A 139 1.10 10.07 -11.68
CA ARG A 139 -0.11 9.23 -11.70
C ARG A 139 0.19 7.85 -11.11
N TYR A 140 1.30 7.26 -11.53
CA TYR A 140 1.84 6.02 -11.00
C TYR A 140 3.13 6.30 -10.23
N GLY A 141 3.46 5.48 -9.26
CA GLY A 141 4.73 5.57 -8.53
C GLY A 141 4.55 5.60 -7.03
N SER A 142 5.68 5.42 -6.36
CA SER A 142 5.80 5.30 -4.90
C SER A 142 6.97 6.14 -4.37
N LEU A 143 7.19 6.12 -3.04
CA LEU A 143 8.30 6.78 -2.36
C LEU A 143 8.39 8.29 -2.59
N HIS A 144 7.28 8.96 -2.86
CA HIS A 144 7.20 10.43 -3.05
C HIS A 144 8.08 10.98 -4.19
N ARG A 145 8.54 10.10 -5.11
CA ARG A 145 9.35 10.53 -6.25
C ARG A 145 8.51 11.34 -7.22
N GLY A 146 9.08 12.44 -7.69
CA GLY A 146 8.41 13.35 -8.61
C GLY A 146 7.26 14.13 -7.99
N ILE A 147 7.06 14.06 -6.65
CA ILE A 147 6.09 14.92 -5.97
C ILE A 147 6.73 16.29 -5.73
N ARG A 148 6.00 17.34 -6.07
CA ARG A 148 6.42 18.73 -5.88
C ARG A 148 5.24 19.59 -5.41
N ILE A 149 5.47 20.43 -4.40
CA ILE A 149 4.56 21.49 -3.98
C ILE A 149 4.96 22.74 -4.75
N PHE A 150 4.00 23.46 -5.31
CA PHE A 150 4.27 24.62 -6.16
C PHE A 150 3.11 25.62 -6.18
N ARG A 151 3.37 26.81 -6.74
CA ARG A 151 2.36 27.83 -7.06
C ARG A 151 2.31 28.04 -8.58
N ASN A 152 1.27 28.71 -9.06
CA ASN A 152 0.97 28.82 -10.49
C ASN A 152 2.15 29.26 -11.36
N ASN A 153 2.99 30.20 -10.88
CA ASN A 153 4.15 30.68 -11.62
C ASN A 153 5.37 29.73 -11.66
N GLU A 154 5.25 28.56 -11.03
CA GLU A 154 6.32 27.56 -10.89
C GLU A 154 6.08 26.30 -11.72
N ILE A 155 4.99 26.25 -12.53
CA ILE A 155 4.64 25.11 -13.37
C ILE A 155 4.84 25.44 -14.85
N THR A 156 5.32 24.46 -15.60
CA THR A 156 5.46 24.56 -17.05
C THR A 156 4.22 24.02 -17.76
N ILE A 157 3.99 24.48 -18.99
CA ILE A 157 2.90 23.99 -19.83
C ILE A 157 3.05 22.49 -20.10
N ASP A 158 4.24 22.00 -20.35
CA ASP A 158 4.52 20.58 -20.62
C ASP A 158 4.17 19.70 -19.43
N GLU A 159 4.40 20.16 -18.20
CA GLU A 159 3.99 19.42 -16.98
C GLU A 159 2.47 19.32 -16.87
N VAL A 160 1.74 20.35 -17.26
CA VAL A 160 0.26 20.35 -17.18
C VAL A 160 -0.38 19.44 -18.24
N PHE A 161 0.23 19.30 -19.41
CA PHE A 161 -0.26 18.43 -20.49
C PHE A 161 0.23 16.98 -20.39
N ASN A 162 1.07 16.66 -19.42
CA ASN A 162 1.56 15.29 -19.24
C ASN A 162 0.50 14.45 -18.51
N GLU A 163 -0.09 13.48 -19.21
CA GLU A 163 -1.12 12.56 -18.67
C GLU A 163 -0.63 11.68 -17.51
N ASP A 164 0.69 11.51 -17.37
CA ASP A 164 1.32 10.78 -16.27
C ASP A 164 1.53 11.66 -15.02
N ILE A 165 1.12 12.92 -15.07
CA ILE A 165 1.20 13.87 -13.97
C ILE A 165 -0.21 14.26 -13.52
N LEU A 166 -0.41 14.27 -12.22
CA LEU A 166 -1.64 14.73 -11.58
C LEU A 166 -1.36 16.01 -10.80
N ILE A 167 -2.23 17.00 -10.97
CA ILE A 167 -2.18 18.24 -10.23
C ILE A 167 -3.42 18.35 -9.36
N GLN A 168 -3.20 18.61 -8.08
CA GLN A 168 -4.26 18.70 -7.07
C GLN A 168 -4.07 19.95 -6.18
N PRO A 169 -5.13 20.48 -5.55
CA PRO A 169 -4.96 21.45 -4.47
C PRO A 169 -4.09 20.83 -3.36
N TYR A 170 -3.16 21.59 -2.81
CA TYR A 170 -2.46 21.17 -1.59
C TYR A 170 -3.40 21.33 -0.40
N ILE A 171 -3.61 20.25 0.35
CA ILE A 171 -4.48 20.26 1.52
C ILE A 171 -3.63 20.54 2.77
N TYR A 172 -3.81 21.69 3.37
CA TYR A 172 -3.19 22.01 4.66
C TYR A 172 -3.87 21.23 5.79
N GLY A 173 -3.08 20.68 6.69
CA GLY A 173 -3.60 19.94 7.82
C GLY A 173 -2.61 18.91 8.36
N ARG A 174 -3.05 18.17 9.38
CA ARG A 174 -2.29 17.09 10.00
C ARG A 174 -2.33 15.85 9.11
N GLU A 175 -1.19 15.24 8.89
CA GLU A 175 -1.09 14.04 8.05
C GLU A 175 -1.01 12.78 8.91
N PHE A 176 -1.76 11.77 8.52
CA PHE A 176 -1.80 10.48 9.19
C PHE A 176 -1.60 9.35 8.19
N THR A 177 -1.03 8.26 8.65
CA THR A 177 -1.04 7.00 7.91
C THR A 177 -1.77 5.92 8.71
N VAL A 178 -2.58 5.13 8.00
CA VAL A 178 -3.52 4.18 8.60
C VAL A 178 -3.34 2.82 7.96
N ALA A 179 -3.06 1.81 8.78
CA ALA A 179 -2.86 0.44 8.31
C ALA A 179 -4.13 -0.40 8.45
N VAL A 180 -4.42 -1.21 7.43
CA VAL A 180 -5.43 -2.27 7.46
C VAL A 180 -4.72 -3.60 7.29
N ILE A 181 -5.03 -4.54 8.17
CA ILE A 181 -4.43 -5.88 8.18
C ILE A 181 -5.52 -6.94 8.30
N PRO A 182 -5.26 -8.20 7.88
CA PRO A 182 -6.18 -9.30 8.14
C PRO A 182 -6.41 -9.51 9.62
N ASP A 183 -7.65 -9.76 10.00
CA ASP A 183 -7.98 -10.16 11.37
C ASP A 183 -7.52 -11.61 11.62
N ALA A 184 -6.99 -11.87 12.82
CA ALA A 184 -6.52 -13.21 13.19
C ALA A 184 -7.66 -14.20 13.37
N GLU A 185 -8.79 -13.74 13.91
CA GLU A 185 -9.90 -14.59 14.36
C GLU A 185 -10.98 -14.76 13.28
N SER A 186 -11.30 -13.69 12.60
CA SER A 186 -12.33 -13.68 11.55
C SER A 186 -11.74 -13.80 10.13
N ASN A 187 -12.59 -13.91 9.13
CA ASN A 187 -12.21 -13.80 7.73
C ASN A 187 -12.37 -12.36 7.19
N ASP A 188 -12.14 -11.38 8.03
CA ASP A 188 -12.28 -9.96 7.74
C ASP A 188 -10.96 -9.21 7.98
N TYR A 189 -11.03 -7.91 8.11
CA TYR A 189 -9.89 -7.00 8.30
C TYR A 189 -10.10 -6.14 9.52
N ILE A 190 -9.02 -5.77 10.17
CA ILE A 190 -8.98 -4.75 11.21
C ILE A 190 -8.18 -3.54 10.72
N CYS A 191 -8.65 -2.37 11.10
CA CYS A 191 -7.95 -1.12 10.90
C CYS A 191 -7.20 -0.80 12.19
N LEU A 192 -5.88 -0.68 12.10
CA LEU A 192 -5.06 -0.28 13.25
C LEU A 192 -5.23 1.24 13.51
N PRO A 193 -5.06 1.67 14.77
CA PRO A 193 -5.12 3.10 15.08
C PRO A 193 -4.14 3.91 14.22
N PRO A 194 -4.56 5.10 13.73
CA PRO A 194 -3.72 5.94 12.89
C PRO A 194 -2.52 6.49 13.65
N VAL A 195 -1.40 6.64 12.95
CA VAL A 195 -0.23 7.39 13.43
C VAL A 195 -0.10 8.70 12.66
N GLU A 196 0.37 9.73 13.33
CA GLU A 196 0.58 11.05 12.75
C GLU A 196 2.00 11.20 12.21
N ILE A 197 2.13 11.74 11.03
CA ILE A 197 3.40 12.09 10.40
C ILE A 197 3.61 13.59 10.63
N VAL A 198 4.65 13.93 11.38
CA VAL A 198 4.92 15.30 11.81
C VAL A 198 6.20 15.80 11.13
N PRO A 199 6.17 16.96 10.44
CA PRO A 199 7.38 17.57 9.90
C PRO A 199 8.31 18.02 11.02
N LEU A 200 9.63 17.78 10.86
CA LEU A 200 10.62 18.12 11.89
C LEU A 200 10.81 19.64 12.07
N ASN A 201 10.59 20.41 11.01
CA ASN A 201 10.84 21.86 10.98
C ASN A 201 9.57 22.71 11.17
N ASN A 202 8.47 22.12 11.64
CA ASN A 202 7.16 22.78 11.75
C ASN A 202 6.67 23.43 10.44
N GLU A 203 7.09 22.91 9.30
CA GLU A 203 6.66 23.38 7.98
C GLU A 203 5.17 23.09 7.77
N SER A 204 4.42 24.09 7.31
CA SER A 204 3.00 23.93 6.98
C SER A 204 2.79 23.22 5.63
N GLU A 205 3.79 23.30 4.75
CA GLU A 205 3.84 22.62 3.46
C GLU A 205 4.93 21.55 3.50
N PHE A 206 4.54 20.29 3.50
CA PHE A 206 5.49 19.18 3.52
C PHE A 206 4.95 17.96 2.73
N ILE A 207 5.87 17.16 2.28
CA ILE A 207 5.60 15.85 1.68
C ILE A 207 6.02 14.80 2.70
N ALA A 208 5.05 14.04 3.20
CA ALA A 208 5.32 13.04 4.21
C ALA A 208 6.13 11.87 3.64
N GLY A 209 7.17 11.46 4.35
CA GLY A 209 7.94 10.29 4.00
C GLY A 209 9.21 10.17 4.84
N ASN A 210 9.44 8.98 5.40
CA ASN A 210 10.67 8.71 6.17
C ASN A 210 11.94 8.74 5.32
N ALA A 211 11.84 8.53 4.00
CA ALA A 211 12.98 8.49 3.09
C ALA A 211 13.76 9.82 3.01
N ALA A 212 13.12 10.92 3.38
CA ALA A 212 13.75 12.25 3.32
C ALA A 212 14.37 12.72 4.66
N GLY A 213 14.19 11.98 5.76
CA GLY A 213 14.68 12.40 7.09
C GLY A 213 14.08 13.70 7.61
N ARG A 214 12.94 14.15 7.04
CA ARG A 214 12.28 15.42 7.34
C ARG A 214 11.04 15.30 8.22
N THR A 215 10.62 14.09 8.52
CA THR A 215 9.40 13.81 9.29
C THR A 215 9.68 12.85 10.44
N SER A 216 8.89 12.96 11.50
CA SER A 216 8.83 12.03 12.62
C SER A 216 7.45 11.38 12.70
N VAL A 217 7.33 10.30 13.49
CA VAL A 217 6.08 9.56 13.67
C VAL A 217 5.60 9.70 15.09
N LYS A 218 4.35 10.12 15.26
CA LYS A 218 3.67 10.14 16.56
C LYS A 218 2.63 9.02 16.61
N PHE A 219 2.86 8.01 17.43
CA PHE A 219 2.03 6.81 17.49
C PHE A 219 0.68 7.01 18.21
N GLU A 220 0.60 7.91 19.15
CA GLU A 220 -0.64 8.21 19.89
C GLU A 220 -1.06 9.67 19.71
N PRO A 221 -1.48 10.06 18.49
CA PRO A 221 -1.90 11.42 18.25
C PRO A 221 -3.25 11.70 18.93
N HIS A 222 -3.39 12.93 19.43
CA HIS A 222 -4.68 13.40 19.92
C HIS A 222 -5.64 13.67 18.76
N PHE A 223 -6.90 13.24 18.91
CA PHE A 223 -7.99 13.51 17.99
C PHE A 223 -9.17 14.19 18.71
N PRO A 224 -9.91 15.06 18.01
CA PRO A 224 -11.24 15.43 18.46
C PRO A 224 -12.13 14.20 18.59
N GLU A 225 -13.16 14.30 19.43
CA GLU A 225 -14.07 13.18 19.68
C GLU A 225 -14.67 12.63 18.38
N GLY A 226 -14.72 11.31 18.27
CA GLY A 226 -15.27 10.60 17.12
C GLY A 226 -14.41 10.59 15.84
N VAL A 227 -13.46 11.51 15.67
CA VAL A 227 -12.66 11.65 14.43
C VAL A 227 -11.83 10.41 14.16
N LYS A 228 -11.12 9.89 15.16
CA LYS A 228 -10.34 8.64 15.04
C LYS A 228 -11.21 7.48 14.56
N LYS A 229 -12.38 7.28 15.16
CA LYS A 229 -13.32 6.21 14.80
C LYS A 229 -13.86 6.39 13.37
N LYS A 230 -14.19 7.63 12.98
CA LYS A 230 -14.64 7.96 11.62
C LYS A 230 -13.53 7.65 10.61
N MET A 231 -12.29 8.07 10.87
CA MET A 231 -11.11 7.80 10.02
C MET A 231 -10.93 6.30 9.79
N MET A 232 -10.82 5.52 10.87
CA MET A 232 -10.65 4.07 10.79
C MET A 232 -11.77 3.37 10.03
N LYS A 233 -13.04 3.76 10.26
CA LYS A 233 -14.21 3.23 9.54
C LYS A 233 -14.15 3.55 8.04
N SER A 234 -13.76 4.77 7.68
CA SER A 234 -13.63 5.22 6.29
C SER A 234 -12.55 4.42 5.56
N ILE A 235 -11.39 4.23 6.18
CA ILE A 235 -10.28 3.50 5.58
C ILE A 235 -10.61 2.01 5.43
N LEU A 236 -11.25 1.40 6.41
CA LEU A 236 -11.67 0.00 6.31
C LEU A 236 -12.73 -0.18 5.20
N LYS A 237 -13.66 0.78 5.06
CA LYS A 237 -14.65 0.81 3.97
C LYS A 237 -13.97 0.92 2.61
N LEU A 238 -12.97 1.79 2.48
CA LEU A 238 -12.18 1.98 1.25
C LEU A 238 -11.40 0.71 0.88
N HIS A 239 -10.71 0.09 1.84
CA HIS A 239 -9.98 -1.16 1.65
C HIS A 239 -10.88 -2.26 1.06
N ARG A 240 -12.08 -2.44 1.65
CA ARG A 240 -13.05 -3.44 1.19
C ARG A 240 -13.62 -3.12 -0.18
N HIS A 241 -13.98 -1.87 -0.43
CA HIS A 241 -14.55 -1.42 -1.71
C HIS A 241 -13.58 -1.61 -2.88
N MET A 242 -12.30 -1.34 -2.66
CA MET A 242 -11.24 -1.58 -3.65
C MET A 242 -10.92 -3.07 -3.85
N GLY A 243 -11.56 -3.97 -3.10
CA GLY A 243 -11.32 -5.41 -3.18
C GLY A 243 -9.92 -5.83 -2.74
N LEU A 244 -9.28 -5.06 -1.84
CA LEU A 244 -7.95 -5.38 -1.34
C LEU A 244 -8.01 -6.63 -0.46
N ARG A 245 -7.09 -7.58 -0.70
CA ARG A 245 -7.12 -8.90 -0.06
C ARG A 245 -6.07 -9.11 1.01
N GLY A 246 -4.99 -8.37 0.95
CA GLY A 246 -3.87 -8.46 1.88
C GLY A 246 -3.88 -7.32 2.90
N MET A 247 -2.73 -6.72 3.08
CA MET A 247 -2.54 -5.54 3.89
C MET A 247 -2.58 -4.29 3.03
N SER A 248 -3.00 -3.17 3.61
CA SER A 248 -2.90 -1.87 2.94
C SER A 248 -2.52 -0.77 3.93
N ARG A 249 -2.03 0.32 3.38
CA ARG A 249 -1.77 1.57 4.11
C ARG A 249 -2.37 2.72 3.33
N THR A 250 -3.12 3.56 4.01
CA THR A 250 -3.77 4.73 3.42
C THR A 250 -3.24 5.97 4.10
N ASP A 251 -2.79 6.92 3.30
CA ASP A 251 -2.33 8.22 3.79
C ASP A 251 -3.47 9.21 3.70
N VAL A 252 -3.70 9.95 4.77
CA VAL A 252 -4.84 10.85 4.92
C VAL A 252 -4.41 12.18 5.51
N ARG A 253 -5.13 13.26 5.17
CA ARG A 253 -4.92 14.58 5.77
C ARG A 253 -6.19 15.04 6.46
N LEU A 254 -6.03 15.43 7.73
CA LEU A 254 -7.11 15.95 8.57
C LEU A 254 -6.97 17.46 8.66
N THR A 255 -7.96 18.17 8.15
CA THR A 255 -8.17 19.60 8.40
C THR A 255 -9.05 19.77 9.64
N GLU A 256 -9.40 21.00 10.00
CA GLU A 256 -10.35 21.27 11.09
C GLU A 256 -11.70 20.55 10.87
N ASN A 257 -12.17 20.49 9.61
CA ASN A 257 -13.52 20.07 9.29
C ASN A 257 -13.63 18.78 8.47
N LYS A 258 -12.54 18.36 7.77
CA LYS A 258 -12.61 17.28 6.80
C LYS A 258 -11.41 16.34 6.88
N LEU A 259 -11.69 15.09 6.50
CA LEU A 259 -10.69 14.04 6.33
C LEU A 259 -10.51 13.77 4.83
N TYR A 260 -9.35 14.06 4.29
CA TYR A 260 -9.00 13.82 2.89
C TYR A 260 -8.15 12.55 2.73
N ILE A 261 -8.58 11.65 1.86
CA ILE A 261 -7.76 10.49 1.42
C ILE A 261 -6.74 11.00 0.42
N LEU A 262 -5.45 10.74 0.65
CA LEU A 262 -4.36 11.22 -0.22
C LEU A 262 -3.82 10.16 -1.16
N ASP A 263 -3.63 8.94 -0.63
CA ASP A 263 -3.05 7.81 -1.36
C ASP A 263 -3.43 6.48 -0.70
N VAL A 264 -3.46 5.40 -1.50
CA VAL A 264 -3.71 4.03 -1.02
C VAL A 264 -2.60 3.12 -1.49
N ASN A 265 -1.84 2.57 -0.55
CA ASN A 265 -0.81 1.60 -0.84
C ASN A 265 -1.35 0.18 -0.56
N CYS A 266 -1.59 -0.60 -1.62
CA CYS A 266 -2.13 -1.96 -1.54
C CYS A 266 -1.07 -3.05 -1.31
N MET A 267 0.22 -2.68 -1.32
CA MET A 267 1.35 -3.55 -1.06
C MET A 267 2.40 -2.76 -0.27
N PRO A 268 2.13 -2.45 1.01
CA PRO A 268 3.02 -1.66 1.85
C PRO A 268 4.36 -2.34 2.03
N ASN A 269 5.44 -1.55 2.08
CA ASN A 269 6.75 -2.06 2.38
C ASN A 269 6.78 -2.72 3.77
N MET A 270 7.43 -3.88 3.85
CA MET A 270 7.44 -4.75 5.03
C MET A 270 8.76 -4.70 5.82
N GLU A 271 9.59 -3.67 5.63
CA GLU A 271 10.82 -3.54 6.42
C GLU A 271 10.51 -3.38 7.92
N PRO A 272 10.99 -4.30 8.79
CA PRO A 272 10.51 -4.41 10.17
C PRO A 272 10.74 -3.17 11.04
N ASN A 273 11.83 -2.45 10.79
CA ASN A 273 12.32 -1.37 11.66
C ASN A 273 12.16 0.04 11.05
N LYS A 274 11.72 0.14 9.80
CA LYS A 274 11.60 1.43 9.11
C LYS A 274 10.22 1.68 8.52
N SER A 275 9.54 0.62 8.05
CA SER A 275 8.27 0.78 7.35
C SER A 275 7.10 1.01 8.31
N PHE A 276 6.20 1.92 7.95
CA PHE A 276 5.08 2.32 8.79
C PHE A 276 4.20 1.15 9.23
N LEU A 277 3.84 0.23 8.33
CA LEU A 277 2.91 -0.85 8.65
C LEU A 277 3.46 -1.77 9.75
N PRO A 278 4.70 -2.33 9.66
CA PRO A 278 5.29 -3.11 10.76
C PRO A 278 5.46 -2.31 12.05
N LEU A 279 5.83 -1.02 11.95
CA LEU A 279 5.98 -0.16 13.13
C LEU A 279 4.65 0.08 13.84
N ILE A 280 3.57 0.36 13.08
CA ILE A 280 2.21 0.51 13.63
C ILE A 280 1.76 -0.79 14.28
N ALA A 281 1.91 -1.93 13.60
CA ALA A 281 1.53 -3.23 14.13
C ALA A 281 2.24 -3.54 15.46
N ARG A 282 3.56 -3.33 15.51
CA ARG A 282 4.37 -3.53 16.72
C ARG A 282 3.94 -2.62 17.87
N HIS A 283 3.65 -1.35 17.60
CA HIS A 283 3.17 -0.41 18.60
C HIS A 283 1.84 -0.88 19.23
N HIS A 284 1.01 -1.57 18.47
CA HIS A 284 -0.25 -2.14 18.93
C HIS A 284 -0.16 -3.61 19.38
N GLY A 285 1.02 -4.07 19.76
CA GLY A 285 1.24 -5.39 20.35
C GLY A 285 1.21 -6.56 19.35
N ILE A 286 1.24 -6.29 18.03
CA ILE A 286 1.30 -7.32 17.00
C ILE A 286 2.75 -7.48 16.57
N SER A 287 3.34 -8.64 16.89
CA SER A 287 4.72 -8.94 16.51
C SER A 287 4.86 -9.04 14.98
N TYR A 288 6.08 -8.86 14.47
CA TYR A 288 6.35 -9.04 13.04
C TYR A 288 5.98 -10.45 12.55
N HIS A 289 6.27 -11.45 13.38
CA HIS A 289 5.86 -12.84 13.12
C HIS A 289 4.33 -12.95 12.97
N ASP A 290 3.57 -12.42 13.93
CA ASP A 290 2.10 -12.48 13.89
C ASP A 290 1.53 -11.71 12.70
N LEU A 291 2.15 -10.60 12.33
CA LEU A 291 1.75 -9.82 11.15
C LEU A 291 1.87 -10.68 9.88
N ILE A 292 3.02 -11.33 9.66
CA ILE A 292 3.23 -12.21 8.53
C ILE A 292 2.31 -13.44 8.58
N GLN A 293 2.09 -14.03 9.76
CA GLN A 293 1.17 -15.15 9.93
C GLN A 293 -0.27 -14.77 9.56
N ARG A 294 -0.76 -13.59 9.96
CA ARG A 294 -2.09 -13.09 9.57
C ARG A 294 -2.23 -12.97 8.04
N LEU A 295 -1.21 -12.45 7.36
CA LEU A 295 -1.18 -12.36 5.91
C LEU A 295 -1.30 -13.75 5.28
N ILE A 296 -0.44 -14.70 5.65
CA ILE A 296 -0.43 -16.04 5.11
C ILE A 296 -1.76 -16.75 5.37
N LEU A 297 -2.24 -16.73 6.60
CA LEU A 297 -3.48 -17.41 6.98
C LEU A 297 -4.70 -16.86 6.23
N ARG A 298 -4.74 -15.54 5.95
CA ARG A 298 -5.78 -14.92 5.13
C ARG A 298 -5.86 -15.58 3.75
N PHE A 299 -4.71 -15.77 3.09
CA PHE A 299 -4.65 -16.34 1.75
C PHE A 299 -4.81 -17.87 1.75
N VAL A 300 -4.30 -18.55 2.76
CA VAL A 300 -4.58 -19.99 2.94
C VAL A 300 -6.08 -20.23 3.10
N LYS A 301 -6.77 -19.44 3.91
CA LYS A 301 -8.24 -19.51 4.03
C LYS A 301 -8.93 -19.18 2.69
N HIS A 302 -8.43 -18.20 1.95
CA HIS A 302 -9.02 -17.80 0.67
C HIS A 302 -8.92 -18.90 -0.40
N TYR A 303 -7.76 -19.55 -0.53
CA TYR A 303 -7.53 -20.55 -1.59
C TYR A 303 -7.92 -21.97 -1.19
N TYR A 304 -7.88 -22.32 0.09
CA TYR A 304 -8.00 -23.71 0.56
C TYR A 304 -9.11 -23.94 1.58
N ALA A 305 -9.85 -22.93 2.02
CA ALA A 305 -11.05 -23.18 2.81
C ALA A 305 -12.05 -23.97 1.97
N PRO A 306 -12.71 -25.03 2.51
CA PRO A 306 -13.80 -25.68 1.80
C PRO A 306 -14.79 -24.58 1.38
N SER A 307 -15.12 -24.54 0.10
CA SER A 307 -16.20 -23.69 -0.40
C SER A 307 -17.39 -23.94 0.49
N GLN A 308 -17.76 -22.98 1.33
CA GLN A 308 -19.06 -22.99 1.96
C GLN A 308 -20.04 -23.00 0.80
N LEU A 309 -20.60 -24.17 0.55
CA LEU A 309 -21.71 -24.40 -0.35
C LEU A 309 -22.63 -23.20 -0.21
N ILE A 310 -22.75 -22.46 -1.30
CA ILE A 310 -23.87 -21.56 -1.52
C ILE A 310 -25.12 -22.39 -1.25
N ARG A 311 -25.67 -22.29 -0.06
CA ARG A 311 -27.03 -22.75 0.20
C ARG A 311 -27.92 -21.73 -0.49
N VAL A 312 -28.44 -22.16 -1.63
CA VAL A 312 -29.58 -21.55 -2.32
C VAL A 312 -30.76 -21.49 -1.36
#